data_dc4810ec4c917102593101b8d3cf53a7
#
_entry.id   dc4810ec4c917102593101b8d3cf53a7
#
_cell.length_a   1.000
_cell.length_b   1.000
_cell.length_c   1.000
_cell.angle_alpha   90.00
_cell.angle_beta   90.00
_cell.angle_gamma   90.00
#
_symmetry.space_group_name_H-M   'P 1'
#
loop_
_entity.id
_entity.type
_entity.pdbx_description
1 polymer ?
#
loop_
_entity_poly.entity_id
_entity_poly.type
_entity_poly.pdbx_seq_one_letter_code
_entity_poly.pdbx_strand_id
1 'polypeptide(L)'
;MARSLSDTALMYEVMCGRHPVDIDRDRSQCQGLYSGMSLGVAGLRLGVLNDLERAHVASDILGLYDKACEALAQLGAELVTFNGPMGFDDMKDATGVIIFSEGYFHHGDMYEQQGAQIDTDVGPRILSGRAFSARDYVAALQQRRQDQQQFLQSLTGLSALLTPTMTTPPIPLDEVDQGSTPGYFTRAGNYLGLCGLSVPMGLTGDGLPGGLQILGRGSEEGMTLRIGAAFEQKAGPFLHPQFER
;
A
#
# COMPACT_ATOMS: atom_id res chain seq x y z
N MET A 1 12.39 -0.79 4.08
CA MET A 1 12.55 0.31 3.10
C MET A 1 14.00 0.35 2.66
N ALA A 2 14.24 0.61 1.37
CA ALA A 2 15.58 0.74 0.80
C ALA A 2 15.61 1.89 -0.22
N ARG A 3 16.80 2.23 -0.73
CA ARG A 3 16.98 3.34 -1.69
C ARG A 3 16.81 2.92 -3.15
N SER A 4 16.86 1.63 -3.42
CA SER A 4 16.67 1.06 -4.76
C SER A 4 15.73 -0.13 -4.68
N LEU A 5 15.15 -0.50 -5.81
CA LEU A 5 14.34 -1.72 -5.88
C LEU A 5 15.20 -2.97 -5.74
N SER A 6 16.43 -2.93 -6.22
CA SER A 6 17.40 -4.01 -6.03
C SER A 6 17.64 -4.30 -4.56
N ASP A 7 17.90 -3.25 -3.75
CA ASP A 7 18.08 -3.40 -2.30
C ASP A 7 16.77 -3.83 -1.62
N THR A 8 15.63 -3.34 -2.10
CA THR A 8 14.31 -3.76 -1.57
C THR A 8 14.08 -5.25 -1.78
N ALA A 9 14.38 -5.77 -2.97
CA ALA A 9 14.23 -7.18 -3.32
C ALA A 9 15.18 -8.05 -2.47
N LEU A 10 16.45 -7.66 -2.37
CA LEU A 10 17.45 -8.39 -1.56
C LEU A 10 17.07 -8.41 -0.08
N MET A 11 16.66 -7.28 0.48
CA MET A 11 16.22 -7.21 1.88
C MET A 11 14.98 -8.06 2.11
N TYR A 12 14.04 -8.06 1.17
CA TYR A 12 12.84 -8.87 1.27
C TYR A 12 13.19 -10.37 1.24
N GLU A 13 14.04 -10.82 0.30
CA GLU A 13 14.50 -12.22 0.24
C GLU A 13 15.20 -12.67 1.53
N VAL A 14 16.05 -11.80 2.13
CA VAL A 14 16.72 -12.09 3.40
C VAL A 14 15.73 -12.19 4.55
N MET A 15 14.76 -11.28 4.62
CA MET A 15 13.73 -11.26 5.68
C MET A 15 12.68 -12.35 5.52
N CYS A 16 12.52 -12.91 4.33
CA CYS A 16 11.60 -14.01 4.02
C CYS A 16 12.05 -15.34 4.65
N GLY A 17 12.46 -15.32 5.92
CA GLY A 17 12.87 -16.50 6.68
C GLY A 17 11.67 -17.25 7.27
N ARG A 18 11.82 -18.57 7.49
CA ARG A 18 10.85 -19.29 8.34
C ARG A 18 11.06 -18.86 9.80
N HIS A 19 9.98 -18.41 10.42
CA HIS A 19 9.91 -18.36 11.89
C HIS A 19 9.06 -19.55 12.37
N PRO A 20 9.43 -20.23 13.47
CA PRO A 20 8.68 -21.40 13.97
C PRO A 20 7.20 -21.16 14.24
N VAL A 21 6.81 -19.91 14.48
CA VAL A 21 5.42 -19.49 14.73
C VAL A 21 4.66 -19.11 13.45
N ASP A 22 5.37 -18.82 12.35
CA ASP A 22 4.79 -18.45 11.05
C ASP A 22 4.73 -19.69 10.15
N ILE A 23 3.74 -20.54 10.41
CA ILE A 23 3.57 -21.83 9.74
C ILE A 23 2.94 -21.72 8.35
N ASP A 24 2.28 -20.60 8.03
CA ASP A 24 1.50 -20.43 6.82
C ASP A 24 2.32 -19.87 5.63
N ARG A 25 3.60 -19.51 5.86
CA ARG A 25 4.42 -18.87 4.83
C ARG A 25 5.16 -19.90 3.97
N ASP A 26 4.85 -19.90 2.67
CA ASP A 26 5.58 -20.68 1.67
C ASP A 26 6.85 -19.93 1.22
N ARG A 27 8.02 -20.52 1.53
CA ARG A 27 9.34 -19.96 1.15
C ARG A 27 9.60 -19.94 -0.35
N SER A 28 8.96 -20.80 -1.11
CA SER A 28 9.18 -20.87 -2.56
C SER A 28 8.84 -19.56 -3.27
N GLN A 29 7.92 -18.79 -2.69
CA GLN A 29 7.46 -17.52 -3.21
C GLN A 29 8.44 -16.35 -2.99
N CYS A 30 9.45 -16.51 -2.12
CA CYS A 30 10.45 -15.49 -1.80
C CYS A 30 11.80 -15.70 -2.50
N GLN A 31 11.92 -16.69 -3.39
CA GLN A 31 13.17 -16.98 -4.08
C GLN A 31 13.15 -16.43 -5.51
N GLY A 32 14.29 -15.89 -5.93
CA GLY A 32 14.47 -15.43 -7.30
C GLY A 32 13.75 -14.12 -7.63
N LEU A 33 13.30 -13.36 -6.63
CA LEU A 33 12.62 -12.08 -6.83
C LEU A 33 13.51 -11.09 -7.56
N TYR A 34 14.79 -11.03 -7.17
CA TYR A 34 15.79 -10.17 -7.78
C TYR A 34 15.99 -10.49 -9.27
N SER A 35 16.07 -11.76 -9.65
CA SER A 35 16.29 -12.16 -11.05
C SER A 35 15.10 -11.85 -11.95
N GLY A 36 13.89 -11.84 -11.43
CA GLY A 36 12.67 -11.51 -12.17
C GLY A 36 12.51 -10.03 -12.54
N MET A 37 13.25 -9.14 -11.85
CA MET A 37 13.11 -7.69 -12.03
C MET A 37 13.53 -7.19 -13.44
N SER A 38 14.41 -7.90 -14.14
CA SER A 38 14.89 -7.51 -15.47
C SER A 38 13.94 -7.86 -16.63
N LEU A 39 12.83 -8.54 -16.37
CA LEU A 39 11.91 -9.04 -17.41
C LEU A 39 11.09 -7.93 -18.11
N GLY A 40 11.13 -6.69 -17.60
CA GLY A 40 10.37 -5.57 -18.15
C GLY A 40 8.85 -5.74 -18.02
N VAL A 41 8.08 -4.82 -18.61
CA VAL A 41 6.61 -4.76 -18.46
C VAL A 41 5.85 -4.94 -19.78
N ALA A 42 6.54 -5.21 -20.89
CA ALA A 42 5.88 -5.37 -22.18
C ALA A 42 4.83 -6.49 -22.13
N GLY A 43 3.61 -6.19 -22.60
CA GLY A 43 2.48 -7.11 -22.62
C GLY A 43 1.79 -7.31 -21.26
N LEU A 44 2.27 -6.71 -20.16
CA LEU A 44 1.57 -6.73 -18.89
C LEU A 44 0.35 -5.80 -18.96
N ARG A 45 -0.77 -6.24 -18.38
CA ARG A 45 -1.98 -5.44 -18.24
C ARG A 45 -2.03 -4.85 -16.84
N LEU A 46 -1.96 -3.52 -16.75
CA LEU A 46 -1.91 -2.79 -15.48
C LEU A 46 -3.22 -2.03 -15.29
N GLY A 47 -3.90 -2.29 -14.18
CA GLY A 47 -5.08 -1.54 -13.78
C GLY A 47 -4.68 -0.11 -13.40
N VAL A 48 -5.46 0.89 -13.84
CA VAL A 48 -5.30 2.30 -13.46
C VAL A 48 -6.60 2.85 -12.90
N LEU A 49 -6.52 3.92 -12.11
CA LEU A 49 -7.67 4.52 -11.45
C LEU A 49 -8.74 4.97 -12.47
N ASN A 50 -9.99 4.70 -12.15
CA ASN A 50 -11.15 5.30 -12.82
C ASN A 50 -11.39 6.74 -12.35
N ASP A 51 -12.31 7.45 -12.98
CA ASP A 51 -12.58 8.87 -12.71
C ASP A 51 -13.09 9.11 -11.28
N LEU A 52 -13.82 8.17 -10.69
CA LEU A 52 -14.32 8.29 -9.32
C LEU A 52 -13.15 8.31 -8.31
N GLU A 53 -12.22 7.38 -8.45
CA GLU A 53 -11.04 7.31 -7.57
C GLU A 53 -10.06 8.46 -7.83
N ARG A 54 -9.93 8.89 -9.08
CA ARG A 54 -9.11 10.05 -9.45
C ARG A 54 -9.59 11.34 -8.80
N ALA A 55 -10.89 11.51 -8.59
CA ALA A 55 -11.46 12.69 -7.95
C ALA A 55 -11.01 12.90 -6.49
N HIS A 56 -10.49 11.85 -5.83
CA HIS A 56 -9.94 11.93 -4.47
C HIS A 56 -8.46 12.34 -4.41
N VAL A 57 -7.80 12.48 -5.56
CA VAL A 57 -6.36 12.75 -5.66
C VAL A 57 -6.12 14.22 -5.98
N ALA A 58 -5.23 14.87 -5.23
CA ALA A 58 -4.79 16.22 -5.50
C ALA A 58 -4.15 16.33 -6.90
N SER A 59 -4.38 17.45 -7.58
CA SER A 59 -3.97 17.66 -8.98
C SER A 59 -2.48 17.40 -9.22
N ASP A 60 -1.62 17.81 -8.28
CA ASP A 60 -0.17 17.65 -8.40
C ASP A 60 0.26 16.18 -8.35
N ILE A 61 -0.33 15.42 -7.42
CA ILE A 61 -0.11 13.97 -7.31
C ILE A 61 -0.69 13.26 -8.52
N LEU A 62 -1.87 13.68 -8.99
CA LEU A 62 -2.50 13.11 -10.18
C LEU A 62 -1.64 13.32 -11.44
N GLY A 63 -1.04 14.51 -11.58
CA GLY A 63 -0.13 14.80 -12.69
C GLY A 63 1.14 13.93 -12.66
N LEU A 64 1.69 13.62 -11.48
CA LEU A 64 2.82 12.69 -11.33
C LEU A 64 2.39 11.25 -11.64
N TYR A 65 1.22 10.84 -11.16
CA TYR A 65 0.64 9.53 -11.41
C TYR A 65 0.41 9.27 -12.91
N ASP A 66 -0.15 10.25 -13.62
CA ASP A 66 -0.37 10.13 -15.06
C ASP A 66 0.93 9.97 -15.84
N LYS A 67 1.98 10.72 -15.48
CA LYS A 67 3.33 10.57 -16.07
C LYS A 67 3.92 9.19 -15.76
N ALA A 68 3.71 8.66 -14.57
CA ALA A 68 4.19 7.33 -14.21
C ALA A 68 3.47 6.24 -15.01
N CYS A 69 2.16 6.33 -15.15
CA CYS A 69 1.35 5.45 -15.99
C CYS A 69 1.80 5.51 -17.45
N GLU A 70 2.00 6.70 -18.00
CA GLU A 70 2.49 6.90 -19.37
C GLU A 70 3.88 6.28 -19.57
N ALA A 71 4.79 6.43 -18.60
CA ALA A 71 6.12 5.83 -18.67
C ALA A 71 6.05 4.28 -18.76
N LEU A 72 5.16 3.65 -17.98
CA LEU A 72 4.94 2.21 -18.06
C LEU A 72 4.30 1.79 -19.39
N ALA A 73 3.37 2.58 -19.94
CA ALA A 73 2.79 2.35 -21.26
C ALA A 73 3.85 2.44 -22.38
N GLN A 74 4.77 3.40 -22.31
CA GLN A 74 5.89 3.54 -23.24
C GLN A 74 6.85 2.34 -23.18
N LEU A 75 6.91 1.63 -22.05
CA LEU A 75 7.65 0.37 -21.90
C LEU A 75 6.89 -0.86 -22.40
N GLY A 76 5.70 -0.67 -22.98
CA GLY A 76 4.89 -1.72 -23.59
C GLY A 76 3.83 -2.34 -22.68
N ALA A 77 3.55 -1.77 -21.52
CA ALA A 77 2.41 -2.20 -20.70
C ALA A 77 1.08 -1.69 -21.30
N GLU A 78 0.04 -2.51 -21.18
CA GLU A 78 -1.35 -2.12 -21.49
C GLU A 78 -2.00 -1.54 -20.24
N LEU A 79 -2.46 -0.28 -20.32
CA LEU A 79 -3.19 0.35 -19.22
C LEU A 79 -4.69 0.07 -19.37
N VAL A 80 -5.31 -0.43 -18.31
CA VAL A 80 -6.73 -0.80 -18.27
C VAL A 80 -7.41 -0.05 -17.14
N THR A 81 -8.44 0.74 -17.41
CA THR A 81 -9.22 1.39 -16.36
C THR A 81 -9.81 0.34 -15.43
N PHE A 82 -9.48 0.42 -14.14
CA PHE A 82 -9.94 -0.51 -13.13
C PHE A 82 -11.23 -0.02 -12.49
N ASN A 83 -12.29 -0.84 -12.61
CA ASN A 83 -13.55 -0.63 -11.93
C ASN A 83 -13.71 -1.71 -10.87
N GLY A 84 -13.28 -1.41 -9.64
CA GLY A 84 -13.37 -2.31 -8.51
C GLY A 84 -14.82 -2.58 -8.09
N PRO A 85 -15.06 -3.66 -7.32
CA PRO A 85 -16.38 -3.97 -6.77
C PRO A 85 -16.82 -3.01 -5.66
N MET A 86 -15.88 -2.22 -5.14
CA MET A 86 -16.05 -1.21 -4.09
C MET A 86 -15.01 -0.10 -4.25
N GLY A 87 -15.29 1.07 -3.69
CA GLY A 87 -14.33 2.17 -3.58
C GLY A 87 -13.27 1.91 -2.50
N PHE A 88 -12.13 2.62 -2.57
CA PHE A 88 -11.08 2.47 -1.55
C PHE A 88 -11.52 2.98 -0.17
N ASP A 89 -12.44 3.94 -0.10
CA ASP A 89 -12.97 4.45 1.18
C ASP A 89 -13.92 3.47 1.87
N ASP A 90 -14.64 2.64 1.10
CA ASP A 90 -15.60 1.65 1.63
C ASP A 90 -14.94 0.62 2.58
N MET A 91 -13.62 0.44 2.46
CA MET A 91 -12.85 -0.49 3.31
C MET A 91 -12.54 0.07 4.70
N LYS A 92 -12.85 1.36 4.96
CA LYS A 92 -12.42 2.08 6.16
C LYS A 92 -13.03 1.52 7.43
N ASP A 93 -14.35 1.33 7.46
CA ASP A 93 -15.08 0.98 8.67
C ASP A 93 -14.74 -0.45 9.15
N ALA A 94 -14.77 -1.43 8.23
CA ALA A 94 -14.40 -2.80 8.56
C ALA A 94 -12.92 -2.92 8.97
N THR A 95 -12.03 -2.17 8.33
CA THR A 95 -10.62 -2.06 8.73
C THR A 95 -10.50 -1.51 10.14
N GLY A 96 -11.26 -0.46 10.48
CA GLY A 96 -11.26 0.16 11.80
C GLY A 96 -11.65 -0.82 12.90
N VAL A 97 -12.75 -1.55 12.73
CA VAL A 97 -13.20 -2.57 13.70
C VAL A 97 -12.12 -3.62 13.91
N ILE A 98 -11.49 -4.13 12.87
CA ILE A 98 -10.44 -5.16 12.97
C ILE A 98 -9.20 -4.61 13.67
N ILE A 99 -8.64 -3.50 13.18
CA ILE A 99 -7.38 -2.92 13.71
C ILE A 99 -7.52 -2.52 15.16
N PHE A 100 -8.62 -1.86 15.53
CA PHE A 100 -8.78 -1.40 16.91
C PHE A 100 -9.11 -2.53 17.87
N SER A 101 -9.88 -3.56 17.46
CA SER A 101 -10.10 -4.75 18.29
C SER A 101 -8.79 -5.50 18.54
N GLU A 102 -7.98 -5.75 17.51
CA GLU A 102 -6.69 -6.42 17.65
C GLU A 102 -5.67 -5.55 18.39
N GLY A 103 -5.65 -4.24 18.11
CA GLY A 103 -4.81 -3.28 18.82
C GLY A 103 -5.12 -3.22 20.31
N TYR A 104 -6.39 -3.23 20.69
CA TYR A 104 -6.80 -3.28 22.10
C TYR A 104 -6.44 -4.62 22.74
N PHE A 105 -6.64 -5.73 22.07
CA PHE A 105 -6.25 -7.05 22.56
C PHE A 105 -4.75 -7.14 22.88
N HIS A 106 -3.89 -6.59 22.02
CA HIS A 106 -2.44 -6.68 22.20
C HIS A 106 -1.84 -5.61 23.10
N HIS A 107 -2.46 -4.44 23.20
CA HIS A 107 -1.85 -3.26 23.83
C HIS A 107 -2.77 -2.58 24.86
N GLY A 108 -4.01 -3.04 25.04
CA GLY A 108 -4.99 -2.39 25.91
C GLY A 108 -4.48 -2.18 27.34
N ASP A 109 -3.93 -3.22 27.96
CA ASP A 109 -3.40 -3.16 29.32
C ASP A 109 -2.35 -2.05 29.50
N MET A 110 -1.47 -1.88 28.50
CA MET A 110 -0.44 -0.84 28.53
C MET A 110 -1.06 0.56 28.47
N TYR A 111 -2.09 0.75 27.63
CA TYR A 111 -2.75 2.05 27.47
C TYR A 111 -3.75 2.37 28.60
N GLU A 112 -4.24 1.36 29.32
CA GLU A 112 -5.09 1.54 30.50
C GLU A 112 -4.28 1.84 31.78
N GLN A 113 -2.98 1.57 31.78
CA GLN A 113 -2.11 1.82 32.91
C GLN A 113 -1.95 3.32 33.14
N GLN A 114 -2.36 3.81 34.32
CA GLN A 114 -2.23 5.22 34.70
C GLN A 114 -0.75 5.65 34.74
N GLY A 115 -0.45 6.81 34.14
CA GLY A 115 0.88 7.40 34.19
C GLY A 115 1.86 6.80 33.18
N ALA A 116 1.44 5.89 32.29
CA ALA A 116 2.26 5.44 31.19
C ALA A 116 2.60 6.61 30.25
N GLN A 117 3.90 6.76 29.94
CA GLN A 117 4.35 7.75 28.95
C GLN A 117 4.15 7.17 27.54
N ILE A 118 2.94 7.29 27.04
CA ILE A 118 2.53 6.81 25.72
C ILE A 118 2.04 7.97 24.88
N ASP A 119 2.08 7.79 23.56
CA ASP A 119 1.60 8.77 22.60
C ASP A 119 0.12 9.11 22.87
N THR A 120 -0.18 10.39 22.99
CA THR A 120 -1.50 10.90 23.36
C THR A 120 -2.54 10.72 22.26
N ASP A 121 -2.12 10.59 21.01
CA ASP A 121 -3.01 10.47 19.86
C ASP A 121 -3.29 8.99 19.52
N VAL A 122 -2.33 8.11 19.78
CA VAL A 122 -2.48 6.66 19.53
C VAL A 122 -3.33 6.01 20.64
N GLY A 123 -3.17 6.42 21.88
CA GLY A 123 -3.88 5.84 23.03
C GLY A 123 -5.40 5.75 22.87
N PRO A 124 -6.11 6.86 22.58
CA PRO A 124 -7.56 6.84 22.38
C PRO A 124 -8.02 5.91 21.26
N ARG A 125 -7.21 5.78 20.19
CA ARG A 125 -7.50 4.90 19.04
C ARG A 125 -7.41 3.43 19.43
N ILE A 126 -6.38 3.04 20.19
CA ILE A 126 -6.24 1.67 20.70
C ILE A 126 -7.36 1.35 21.68
N LEU A 127 -7.63 2.26 22.64
CA LEU A 127 -8.66 2.06 23.65
C LEU A 127 -10.08 2.03 23.06
N SER A 128 -10.32 2.61 21.88
CA SER A 128 -11.61 2.51 21.21
C SER A 128 -11.98 1.06 20.87
N GLY A 129 -11.00 0.17 20.73
CA GLY A 129 -11.22 -1.25 20.44
C GLY A 129 -12.04 -1.98 21.49
N ARG A 130 -12.01 -1.54 22.74
CA ARG A 130 -12.84 -2.11 23.84
C ARG A 130 -14.35 -1.93 23.64
N ALA A 131 -14.76 -1.00 22.76
CA ALA A 131 -16.17 -0.75 22.48
C ALA A 131 -16.78 -1.77 21.51
N PHE A 132 -15.95 -2.50 20.76
CA PHE A 132 -16.42 -3.51 19.80
C PHE A 132 -16.70 -4.85 20.51
N SER A 133 -17.85 -5.44 20.19
CA SER A 133 -18.20 -6.78 20.66
C SER A 133 -17.50 -7.85 19.80
N ALA A 134 -17.42 -9.09 20.33
CA ALA A 134 -16.97 -10.23 19.54
C ALA A 134 -17.82 -10.43 18.27
N ARG A 135 -19.13 -10.08 18.31
CA ARG A 135 -20.00 -10.14 17.14
C ARG A 135 -19.58 -9.14 16.06
N ASP A 136 -19.23 -7.91 16.44
CA ASP A 136 -18.80 -6.86 15.51
C ASP A 136 -17.47 -7.28 14.85
N TYR A 137 -16.53 -7.78 15.62
CA TYR A 137 -15.24 -8.26 15.11
C TYR A 137 -15.40 -9.44 14.15
N VAL A 138 -16.21 -10.45 14.49
CA VAL A 138 -16.47 -11.60 13.61
C VAL A 138 -17.19 -11.18 12.34
N ALA A 139 -18.15 -10.24 12.44
CA ALA A 139 -18.84 -9.70 11.26
C ALA A 139 -17.86 -8.95 10.33
N ALA A 140 -16.96 -8.12 10.89
CA ALA A 140 -15.94 -7.43 10.11
C ALA A 140 -14.96 -8.39 9.41
N LEU A 141 -14.56 -9.48 10.06
CA LEU A 141 -13.74 -10.53 9.44
C LEU A 141 -14.47 -11.27 8.32
N GLN A 142 -15.76 -11.54 8.47
CA GLN A 142 -16.56 -12.16 7.40
C GLN A 142 -16.71 -11.21 6.21
N GLN A 143 -17.00 -9.94 6.46
CA GLN A 143 -17.09 -8.92 5.40
C GLN A 143 -15.76 -8.83 4.67
N ARG A 144 -14.64 -8.72 5.39
CA ARG A 144 -13.29 -8.69 4.79
C ARG A 144 -13.05 -9.87 3.84
N ARG A 145 -13.45 -11.09 4.22
CA ARG A 145 -13.28 -12.27 3.35
C ARG A 145 -14.09 -12.17 2.06
N GLN A 146 -15.32 -11.68 2.14
CA GLN A 146 -16.17 -11.46 0.97
C GLN A 146 -15.57 -10.40 0.04
N ASP A 147 -15.12 -9.29 0.62
CA ASP A 147 -14.50 -8.18 -0.12
C ASP A 147 -13.19 -8.62 -0.79
N GLN A 148 -12.36 -9.39 -0.09
CA GLN A 148 -11.14 -9.98 -0.66
C GLN A 148 -11.46 -10.86 -1.87
N GLN A 149 -12.45 -11.73 -1.75
CA GLN A 149 -12.84 -12.63 -2.85
C GLN A 149 -13.32 -11.85 -4.07
N GLN A 150 -14.21 -10.87 -3.88
CA GLN A 150 -14.75 -10.05 -4.97
C GLN A 150 -13.65 -9.19 -5.62
N PHE A 151 -12.79 -8.59 -4.81
CA PHE A 151 -11.71 -7.75 -5.31
C PHE A 151 -10.66 -8.55 -6.08
N LEU A 152 -10.24 -9.70 -5.58
CA LEU A 152 -9.31 -10.60 -6.28
C LEU A 152 -9.89 -11.11 -7.60
N GLN A 153 -11.20 -11.35 -7.65
CA GLN A 153 -11.89 -11.71 -8.89
C GLN A 153 -11.86 -10.57 -9.90
N SER A 154 -12.04 -9.31 -9.46
CA SER A 154 -11.99 -8.14 -10.35
C SER A 154 -10.59 -7.86 -10.91
N LEU A 155 -9.53 -8.34 -10.25
CA LEU A 155 -8.15 -8.29 -10.75
C LEU A 155 -7.83 -9.36 -11.80
N THR A 156 -8.79 -10.22 -12.19
CA THR A 156 -8.53 -11.27 -13.17
C THR A 156 -8.11 -10.67 -14.51
N GLY A 157 -6.97 -11.15 -15.04
CA GLY A 157 -6.37 -10.66 -16.28
C GLY A 157 -5.54 -9.38 -16.13
N LEU A 158 -5.44 -8.81 -14.92
CA LEU A 158 -4.49 -7.74 -14.60
C LEU A 158 -3.27 -8.30 -13.88
N SER A 159 -2.10 -7.77 -14.19
CA SER A 159 -0.83 -8.12 -13.53
C SER A 159 -0.66 -7.38 -12.19
N ALA A 160 -1.14 -6.16 -12.10
CA ALA A 160 -1.17 -5.35 -10.89
C ALA A 160 -2.15 -4.17 -11.07
N LEU A 161 -2.47 -3.50 -9.96
CA LEU A 161 -3.19 -2.23 -9.93
C LEU A 161 -2.22 -1.12 -9.54
N LEU A 162 -2.25 -0.02 -10.29
CA LEU A 162 -1.46 1.18 -10.02
C LEU A 162 -2.33 2.23 -9.33
N THR A 163 -1.83 2.79 -8.23
CA THR A 163 -2.44 3.94 -7.56
C THR A 163 -1.34 4.92 -7.13
N PRO A 164 -1.65 6.18 -6.82
CA PRO A 164 -0.76 6.94 -5.95
C PRO A 164 -0.63 6.25 -4.59
N THR A 165 0.50 6.39 -3.91
CA THR A 165 0.63 5.90 -2.53
C THR A 165 -0.24 6.73 -1.59
N MET A 166 -0.26 8.06 -1.79
CA MET A 166 -1.04 9.03 -1.03
C MET A 166 -1.89 9.88 -1.98
N THR A 167 -3.02 10.38 -1.49
CA THR A 167 -3.91 11.24 -2.27
C THR A 167 -3.42 12.68 -2.36
N THR A 168 -2.56 13.09 -1.45
CA THR A 168 -2.01 14.45 -1.34
C THR A 168 -0.49 14.43 -1.20
N PRO A 169 0.21 15.53 -1.52
CA PRO A 169 1.59 15.73 -1.09
C PRO A 169 1.71 15.71 0.45
N PRO A 170 2.93 15.61 1.00
CA PRO A 170 3.16 15.85 2.42
C PRO A 170 2.58 17.18 2.87
N ILE A 171 1.93 17.19 4.05
CA ILE A 171 1.36 18.38 4.67
C ILE A 171 2.29 18.90 5.79
N PRO A 172 2.23 20.20 6.17
CA PRO A 172 2.95 20.73 7.32
C PRO A 172 2.67 19.95 8.60
N LEU A 173 3.68 19.81 9.48
CA LEU A 173 3.56 19.01 10.71
C LEU A 173 2.51 19.56 11.68
N ASP A 174 2.32 20.87 11.70
CA ASP A 174 1.32 21.55 12.53
C ASP A 174 -0.11 21.44 12.00
N GLU A 175 -0.27 20.97 10.76
CA GLU A 175 -1.59 20.69 10.16
C GLU A 175 -1.99 19.20 10.24
N VAL A 176 -1.13 18.34 10.81
CA VAL A 176 -1.39 16.90 10.88
C VAL A 176 -2.49 16.61 11.89
N ASP A 177 -3.64 16.13 11.42
CA ASP A 177 -4.68 15.54 12.28
C ASP A 177 -4.36 14.07 12.56
N GLN A 178 -3.86 13.80 13.76
CA GLN A 178 -3.57 12.43 14.23
C GLN A 178 -4.82 11.59 14.47
N GLY A 179 -6.01 12.20 14.54
CA GLY A 179 -7.29 11.51 14.66
C GLY A 179 -7.70 10.79 13.36
N SER A 180 -7.11 11.18 12.23
CA SER A 180 -7.36 10.56 10.92
C SER A 180 -6.12 9.82 10.40
N THR A 181 -6.35 8.81 9.56
CA THR A 181 -5.26 8.06 8.90
C THR A 181 -5.32 8.31 7.42
N PRO A 182 -4.28 8.93 6.82
CA PRO A 182 -4.27 9.28 5.40
C PRO A 182 -4.02 8.06 4.48
N GLY A 183 -4.56 6.90 4.86
CA GLY A 183 -4.30 5.61 4.20
C GLY A 183 -5.31 5.25 3.12
N TYR A 184 -5.80 6.19 2.32
CA TYR A 184 -6.85 5.97 1.32
C TYR A 184 -6.56 4.74 0.44
N PHE A 185 -5.49 4.76 -0.33
CA PHE A 185 -5.10 3.65 -1.19
C PHE A 185 -4.31 2.55 -0.47
N THR A 186 -3.49 2.90 0.54
CA THR A 186 -2.62 1.92 1.22
C THR A 186 -3.40 0.95 2.11
N ARG A 187 -4.59 1.36 2.57
CA ARG A 187 -5.49 0.49 3.35
C ARG A 187 -5.87 -0.78 2.59
N ALA A 188 -6.07 -0.67 1.27
CA ALA A 188 -6.43 -1.81 0.43
C ALA A 188 -5.40 -2.95 0.51
N GLY A 189 -4.11 -2.64 0.53
CA GLY A 189 -3.04 -3.64 0.69
C GLY A 189 -3.26 -4.51 1.92
N ASN A 190 -3.49 -3.88 3.08
CA ASN A 190 -3.71 -4.58 4.34
C ASN A 190 -5.08 -5.28 4.40
N TYR A 191 -6.14 -4.55 4.05
CA TYR A 191 -7.51 -5.06 4.17
C TYR A 191 -7.76 -6.24 3.23
N LEU A 192 -7.29 -6.15 2.00
CA LEU A 192 -7.52 -7.16 0.96
C LEU A 192 -6.43 -8.23 0.91
N GLY A 193 -5.35 -8.12 1.71
CA GLY A 193 -4.25 -9.08 1.70
C GLY A 193 -3.44 -9.03 0.39
N LEU A 194 -3.31 -7.85 -0.20
CA LEU A 194 -2.50 -7.62 -1.40
C LEU A 194 -1.04 -7.35 -1.01
N CYS A 195 -0.11 -7.68 -1.90
CA CYS A 195 1.25 -7.16 -1.78
C CYS A 195 1.34 -5.75 -2.37
N GLY A 196 2.00 -4.83 -1.67
CA GLY A 196 2.14 -3.45 -2.07
C GLY A 196 3.60 -2.99 -2.13
N LEU A 197 3.95 -2.30 -3.20
CA LEU A 197 5.24 -1.66 -3.39
C LEU A 197 5.01 -0.17 -3.66
N SER A 198 5.69 0.72 -2.93
CA SER A 198 5.70 2.15 -3.23
C SER A 198 7.04 2.56 -3.82
N VAL A 199 7.01 3.24 -4.97
CA VAL A 199 8.19 3.72 -5.69
C VAL A 199 8.06 5.22 -5.88
N PRO A 200 9.11 6.04 -5.66
CA PRO A 200 9.03 7.46 -5.96
C PRO A 200 8.64 7.70 -7.41
N MET A 201 7.65 8.57 -7.66
CA MET A 201 7.20 8.91 -9.02
C MET A 201 7.54 10.34 -9.45
N GLY A 202 8.24 11.09 -8.59
CA GLY A 202 8.71 12.44 -8.87
C GLY A 202 8.40 13.43 -7.76
N LEU A 203 8.65 14.70 -8.04
CA LEU A 203 8.37 15.83 -7.15
C LEU A 203 7.24 16.67 -7.74
N THR A 204 6.39 17.21 -6.86
CA THR A 204 5.38 18.23 -7.21
C THR A 204 6.04 19.54 -7.63
N GLY A 205 5.25 20.51 -8.08
CA GLY A 205 5.73 21.86 -8.39
C GLY A 205 6.45 22.53 -7.22
N ASP A 206 6.04 22.21 -5.99
CA ASP A 206 6.63 22.73 -4.75
C ASP A 206 7.82 21.87 -4.24
N GLY A 207 8.28 20.90 -5.02
CA GLY A 207 9.41 20.05 -4.65
C GLY A 207 9.09 18.94 -3.65
N LEU A 208 7.82 18.66 -3.38
CA LEU A 208 7.38 17.59 -2.46
C LEU A 208 7.28 16.24 -3.18
N PRO A 209 7.63 15.13 -2.53
CA PRO A 209 7.65 13.82 -3.18
C PRO A 209 6.26 13.22 -3.35
N GLY A 210 6.03 12.56 -4.49
CA GLY A 210 4.92 11.66 -4.73
C GLY A 210 5.39 10.21 -4.91
N GLY A 211 4.54 9.24 -4.52
CA GLY A 211 4.83 7.81 -4.64
C GLY A 211 3.80 7.10 -5.54
N LEU A 212 4.29 6.28 -6.47
CA LEU A 212 3.49 5.31 -7.20
C LEU A 212 3.36 4.04 -6.36
N GLN A 213 2.15 3.61 -6.07
CA GLN A 213 1.88 2.33 -5.43
C GLN A 213 1.51 1.28 -6.49
N ILE A 214 2.14 0.13 -6.40
CA ILE A 214 1.89 -1.04 -7.24
C ILE A 214 1.30 -2.12 -6.33
N LEU A 215 0.04 -2.46 -6.52
CA LEU A 215 -0.69 -3.47 -5.75
C LEU A 215 -0.82 -4.74 -6.58
N GLY A 216 -0.13 -5.80 -6.15
CA GLY A 216 -0.25 -7.15 -6.68
C GLY A 216 -1.13 -8.03 -5.81
N ARG A 217 -1.51 -9.22 -6.31
CA ARG A 217 -2.15 -10.22 -5.46
C ARG A 217 -1.19 -10.65 -4.37
N GLY A 218 -1.74 -11.08 -3.23
CA GLY A 218 -0.92 -11.63 -2.15
C GLY A 218 0.00 -12.73 -2.68
N SER A 219 1.24 -12.71 -2.24
CA SER A 219 2.31 -13.63 -2.66
C SER A 219 2.81 -13.46 -4.11
N GLU A 220 2.45 -12.35 -4.78
CA GLU A 220 2.98 -11.99 -6.11
C GLU A 220 4.00 -10.83 -6.03
N GLU A 221 4.82 -10.77 -4.99
CA GLU A 221 5.82 -9.72 -4.77
C GLU A 221 6.80 -9.59 -5.93
N GLY A 222 7.14 -10.71 -6.58
CA GLY A 222 7.98 -10.71 -7.79
C GLY A 222 7.40 -9.89 -8.94
N MET A 223 6.06 -9.87 -9.09
CA MET A 223 5.41 -9.06 -10.12
C MET A 223 5.45 -7.57 -9.77
N THR A 224 5.18 -7.20 -8.51
CA THR A 224 5.27 -5.79 -8.08
C THR A 224 6.69 -5.25 -8.20
N LEU A 225 7.70 -6.05 -7.81
CA LEU A 225 9.12 -5.70 -7.96
C LEU A 225 9.53 -5.56 -9.43
N ARG A 226 9.08 -6.45 -10.31
CA ARG A 226 9.32 -6.39 -11.75
C ARG A 226 8.78 -5.10 -12.37
N ILE A 227 7.53 -4.73 -12.05
CA ILE A 227 6.90 -3.51 -12.55
C ILE A 227 7.63 -2.27 -11.99
N GLY A 228 7.90 -2.26 -10.69
CA GLY A 228 8.62 -1.19 -10.04
C GLY A 228 10.03 -0.99 -10.64
N ALA A 229 10.78 -2.07 -10.89
CA ALA A 229 12.13 -2.00 -11.46
C ALA A 229 12.13 -1.43 -12.89
N ALA A 230 11.16 -1.81 -13.72
CA ALA A 230 11.01 -1.24 -15.05
C ALA A 230 10.68 0.26 -14.96
N PHE A 231 9.84 0.67 -14.02
CA PHE A 231 9.54 2.07 -13.78
C PHE A 231 10.77 2.84 -13.25
N GLU A 232 11.47 2.34 -12.23
CA GLU A 232 12.69 2.95 -11.67
C GLU A 232 13.76 3.16 -12.76
N GLN A 233 13.98 2.17 -13.61
CA GLN A 233 14.93 2.26 -14.72
C GLN A 233 14.53 3.36 -15.72
N LYS A 234 13.24 3.51 -16.03
CA LYS A 234 12.72 4.51 -16.96
C LYS A 234 12.73 5.92 -16.36
N ALA A 235 12.36 6.06 -15.10
CA ALA A 235 12.33 7.34 -14.39
C ALA A 235 13.74 7.88 -14.10
N GLY A 236 14.75 7.02 -14.06
CA GLY A 236 16.12 7.39 -13.69
C GLY A 236 16.32 7.50 -12.18
N PRO A 237 17.52 7.91 -11.74
CA PRO A 237 17.84 8.02 -10.32
C PRO A 237 16.97 9.10 -9.65
N PHE A 238 16.33 8.73 -8.55
CA PHE A 238 15.55 9.67 -7.76
C PHE A 238 16.47 10.65 -7.04
N LEU A 239 16.09 11.93 -7.07
CA LEU A 239 16.83 13.00 -6.38
C LEU A 239 16.79 12.73 -4.87
N HIS A 240 17.96 12.81 -4.25
CA HIS A 240 18.03 12.80 -2.79
C HIS A 240 17.53 14.13 -2.25
N PRO A 241 16.78 14.14 -1.12
CA PRO A 241 16.45 15.36 -0.43
C PRO A 241 17.75 16.12 -0.11
N GLN A 242 17.79 17.39 -0.48
CA GLN A 242 18.88 18.27 -0.07
C GLN A 242 18.49 18.85 1.27
N PHE A 243 19.17 18.44 2.32
CA PHE A 243 19.04 19.07 3.62
C PHE A 243 19.97 20.29 3.63
N GLU A 244 19.42 21.47 3.83
CA GLU A 244 20.24 22.64 4.19
C GLU A 244 20.95 22.32 5.51
N ARG A 245 22.27 22.51 5.53
CA ARG A 245 23.12 22.25 6.72
C ARG A 245 23.08 23.44 7.65
#